data_a1fc748aafe2bdf9ff723e5dc10a5f53
#
_entry.id   a1fc748aafe2bdf9ff723e5dc10a5f53
#
_cell.length_a   1.000
_cell.length_b   1.000
_cell.length_c   1.000
_cell.angle_alpha   90.00
_cell.angle_beta   90.00
_cell.angle_gamma   90.00
#
_symmetry.space_group_name_H-M   'P 1'
#
loop_
_entity.id
_entity.type
_entity.pdbx_description
1 polymer ?
#
loop_
_entity_poly.entity_id
_entity_poly.type
_entity_poly.pdbx_seq_one_letter_code
_entity_poly.pdbx_strand_id
1 'polypeptide(L)'
;MSTGPDSIEAVKKIVQRDLAECDSEQADAFEKFAVEPYAAPIFRYGTLESLVVVAQKGHEVIYWEDVEEGFNVSPIGTDGRILEHRCNQDELGLALNAWIEGRRRTITIGPAEAID
;
A
#
# COMPACT_ATOMS: atom_id res chain seq x y z
N MET A 1 -5.71 16.22 16.88
CA MET A 1 -5.70 15.98 16.32
C MET A 1 -5.58 15.46 15.52
N SER A 2 -5.52 15.05 15.21
CA SER A 2 -5.28 14.73 14.41
C SER A 2 -5.86 14.50 13.74
N THR A 3 -5.97 14.65 13.46
CA THR A 3 -6.48 14.56 12.75
C THR A 3 -6.39 14.13 11.74
N GLY A 4 -6.86 14.23 11.18
CA GLY A 4 -6.52 14.05 9.92
C GLY A 4 -6.13 12.73 9.60
N PRO A 5 -4.95 12.49 9.23
CA PRO A 5 -4.67 11.20 8.63
C PRO A 5 -5.06 10.09 9.57
N ASP A 6 -5.39 8.96 8.97
CA ASP A 6 -5.81 7.83 9.75
C ASP A 6 -4.69 7.37 10.65
N SER A 7 -5.03 7.08 11.87
CA SER A 7 -4.07 6.56 12.83
C SER A 7 -3.73 5.11 12.52
N ILE A 8 -2.67 4.63 13.12
CA ILE A 8 -2.30 3.23 12.98
C ILE A 8 -3.45 2.34 13.41
N GLU A 9 -4.14 2.69 14.50
CA GLU A 9 -5.25 1.87 14.97
C GLU A 9 -6.41 1.85 13.98
N ALA A 10 -6.71 3.00 13.38
CA ALA A 10 -7.77 3.05 12.37
C ALA A 10 -7.39 2.19 11.15
N VAL A 11 -6.14 2.25 10.73
CA VAL A 11 -5.71 1.46 9.58
C VAL A 11 -5.75 -0.03 9.91
N LYS A 12 -5.40 -0.42 11.12
CA LYS A 12 -5.51 -1.82 11.52
C LYS A 12 -6.94 -2.34 11.39
N LYS A 13 -7.92 -1.51 11.73
CA LYS A 13 -9.32 -1.91 11.57
C LYS A 13 -9.69 -2.05 10.11
N ILE A 14 -9.19 -1.17 9.26
CA ILE A 14 -9.43 -1.25 7.82
C ILE A 14 -8.83 -2.55 7.28
N VAL A 15 -7.62 -2.90 7.73
CA VAL A 15 -6.97 -4.15 7.31
C VAL A 15 -7.84 -5.34 7.71
N GLN A 16 -8.38 -5.36 8.93
CA GLN A 16 -9.23 -6.46 9.37
C GLN A 16 -10.48 -6.56 8.51
N ARG A 17 -11.08 -5.42 8.19
CA ARG A 17 -12.26 -5.40 7.32
C ARG A 17 -11.94 -5.99 5.95
N ASP A 18 -10.83 -5.56 5.37
CA ASP A 18 -10.48 -5.98 4.02
C ASP A 18 -10.02 -7.43 3.99
N LEU A 19 -9.37 -7.92 5.06
CA LEU A 19 -8.95 -9.32 5.11
C LEU A 19 -10.14 -10.26 5.05
N ALA A 20 -11.27 -9.85 5.60
CA ALA A 20 -12.47 -10.67 5.56
C ALA A 20 -12.98 -10.85 4.13
N GLU A 21 -12.60 -9.96 3.23
CA GLU A 21 -13.01 -10.03 1.83
C GLU A 21 -11.95 -10.68 0.94
N CYS A 22 -10.79 -11.03 1.47
CA CYS A 22 -9.72 -11.62 0.68
C CYS A 22 -9.97 -13.08 0.42
N ASP A 23 -9.52 -13.56 -0.75
CA ASP A 23 -9.51 -15.00 -0.98
C ASP A 23 -8.31 -15.61 -0.26
N SER A 24 -8.17 -16.94 -0.33
CA SER A 24 -7.15 -17.62 0.45
C SER A 24 -5.73 -17.23 0.00
N GLU A 25 -5.50 -17.02 -1.29
CA GLU A 25 -4.17 -16.61 -1.74
C GLU A 25 -3.82 -15.22 -1.26
N GLN A 26 -4.79 -14.31 -1.28
CA GLN A 26 -4.54 -12.95 -0.79
C GLN A 26 -4.29 -12.95 0.71
N ALA A 27 -5.07 -13.72 1.45
CA ALA A 27 -4.89 -13.81 2.89
C ALA A 27 -3.54 -14.43 3.23
N ASP A 28 -3.13 -15.46 2.50
CA ASP A 28 -1.82 -16.09 2.71
C ASP A 28 -0.70 -15.12 2.42
N ALA A 29 -0.83 -14.33 1.35
CA ALA A 29 0.19 -13.34 1.02
C ALA A 29 0.30 -12.31 2.13
N PHE A 30 -0.83 -11.87 2.66
CA PHE A 30 -0.77 -10.90 3.75
C PHE A 30 -0.11 -11.50 4.98
N GLU A 31 -0.46 -12.73 5.32
CA GLU A 31 0.15 -13.37 6.48
C GLU A 31 1.67 -13.46 6.31
N LYS A 32 2.12 -13.73 5.09
CA LYS A 32 3.55 -13.88 4.82
C LYS A 32 4.28 -12.55 4.88
N PHE A 33 3.66 -11.47 4.43
CA PHE A 33 4.36 -10.20 4.27
C PHE A 33 3.90 -9.10 5.22
N ALA A 34 2.93 -9.37 6.07
CA ALA A 34 2.45 -8.36 7.00
C ALA A 34 3.55 -7.91 7.95
N VAL A 35 3.54 -6.62 8.27
CA VAL A 35 4.42 -6.10 9.30
C VAL A 35 3.57 -5.45 10.36
N GLU A 36 4.13 -5.24 11.54
CA GLU A 36 3.46 -4.41 12.52
C GLU A 36 3.28 -3.04 11.90
N PRO A 37 2.07 -2.53 11.76
CA PRO A 37 1.88 -1.27 11.04
C PRO A 37 2.68 -0.13 11.67
N TYR A 38 3.27 0.67 10.81
CA TYR A 38 4.09 1.78 11.26
C TYR A 38 3.94 2.95 10.28
N ALA A 39 4.22 4.16 10.78
CA ALA A 39 4.15 5.36 9.95
C ALA A 39 5.47 5.52 9.20
N ALA A 40 5.40 5.66 7.90
CA ALA A 40 6.57 5.87 7.06
C ALA A 40 6.46 7.23 6.39
N PRO A 41 7.58 7.95 6.23
CA PRO A 41 7.53 9.26 5.60
C PRO A 41 7.28 9.15 4.09
N ILE A 42 6.59 10.14 3.57
CA ILE A 42 6.35 10.26 2.15
C ILE A 42 6.33 11.74 1.81
N PHE A 43 6.93 12.10 0.69
CA PHE A 43 6.89 13.48 0.23
C PHE A 43 5.78 13.58 -0.80
N ARG A 44 4.75 14.36 -0.49
CA ARG A 44 3.62 14.52 -1.40
C ARG A 44 3.01 15.90 -1.19
N TYR A 45 2.42 16.44 -2.25
CA TYR A 45 1.79 17.76 -2.21
C TYR A 45 2.76 18.84 -1.70
N GLY A 46 4.06 18.65 -2.01
CA GLY A 46 5.07 19.60 -1.59
C GLY A 46 5.44 19.54 -0.11
N THR A 47 4.98 18.52 0.60
CA THR A 47 5.15 18.43 2.05
C THR A 47 5.59 17.02 2.43
N LEU A 48 6.41 16.93 3.46
CA LEU A 48 6.77 15.63 4.02
C LEU A 48 5.68 15.22 5.01
N GLU A 49 5.06 14.09 4.74
CA GLU A 49 3.97 13.56 5.56
C GLU A 49 4.29 12.13 5.94
N SER A 50 3.37 11.46 6.62
CA SER A 50 3.55 10.05 6.99
C SER A 50 2.30 9.29 6.61
N LEU A 51 2.49 8.09 6.10
CA LEU A 51 1.38 7.16 5.83
C LEU A 51 1.70 5.81 6.45
N VAL A 52 0.66 5.04 6.74
CA VAL A 52 0.83 3.79 7.48
C VAL A 52 1.15 2.65 6.53
N VAL A 53 2.26 1.96 6.78
CA VAL A 53 2.68 0.77 6.06
C VAL A 53 2.13 -0.43 6.79
N VAL A 54 1.56 -1.39 6.06
CA VAL A 54 0.96 -2.58 6.66
C VAL A 54 1.62 -3.88 6.21
N ALA A 55 2.40 -3.86 5.14
CA ALA A 55 3.06 -5.07 4.64
C ALA A 55 4.31 -4.68 3.87
N GLN A 56 5.26 -5.60 3.80
CA GLN A 56 6.52 -5.34 3.11
C GLN A 56 7.04 -6.61 2.49
N LYS A 57 7.44 -6.52 1.23
CA LYS A 57 8.06 -7.62 0.52
C LYS A 57 9.31 -7.06 -0.15
N GLY A 58 10.49 -7.37 0.41
CA GLY A 58 11.74 -6.84 -0.11
C GLY A 58 11.76 -5.33 -0.02
N HIS A 59 11.91 -4.69 -1.16
CA HIS A 59 11.98 -3.22 -1.22
C HIS A 59 10.65 -2.59 -1.59
N GLU A 60 9.56 -3.33 -1.50
CA GLU A 60 8.22 -2.79 -1.75
C GLU A 60 7.39 -2.87 -0.48
N VAL A 61 6.51 -1.89 -0.32
CA VAL A 61 5.58 -1.87 0.81
C VAL A 61 4.17 -1.65 0.29
N ILE A 62 3.20 -2.08 1.09
CA ILE A 62 1.80 -1.69 0.90
C ILE A 62 1.47 -0.69 1.99
N TYR A 63 0.94 0.45 1.59
CA TYR A 63 0.61 1.51 2.53
C TYR A 63 -0.82 2.00 2.30
N TRP A 64 -1.37 2.64 3.32
CA TRP A 64 -2.73 3.20 3.26
C TRP A 64 -2.65 4.65 2.82
N GLU A 65 -3.29 4.95 1.69
CA GLU A 65 -3.37 6.31 1.19
C GLU A 65 -4.63 6.94 1.76
N ASP A 66 -4.48 7.91 2.63
CA ASP A 66 -5.57 8.40 3.46
C ASP A 66 -6.50 9.41 2.75
N VAL A 67 -6.06 9.99 1.65
CA VAL A 67 -6.90 10.93 0.93
C VAL A 67 -7.88 10.17 0.03
N GLU A 68 -7.37 9.21 -0.75
CA GLU A 68 -8.22 8.43 -1.63
C GLU A 68 -8.79 7.20 -0.93
N GLU A 69 -8.30 6.87 0.24
CA GLU A 69 -8.78 5.75 1.05
C GLU A 69 -8.60 4.42 0.34
N GLY A 70 -7.36 4.10 0.04
CA GLY A 70 -7.03 2.84 -0.60
C GLY A 70 -5.64 2.39 -0.26
N PHE A 71 -5.37 1.11 -0.52
CA PHE A 71 -4.04 0.55 -0.34
C PHE A 71 -3.25 0.62 -1.63
N ASN A 72 -1.99 0.91 -1.52
CA ASN A 72 -1.12 1.09 -2.69
C ASN A 72 0.24 0.47 -2.44
N VAL A 73 0.89 0.01 -3.52
CA VAL A 73 2.22 -0.57 -3.47
C VAL A 73 3.22 0.47 -3.92
N SER A 74 4.33 0.56 -3.24
CA SER A 74 5.40 1.49 -3.60
C SER A 74 6.75 0.89 -3.23
N PRO A 75 7.79 1.19 -4.00
CA PRO A 75 9.14 0.94 -3.49
C PRO A 75 9.37 1.75 -2.22
N ILE A 76 10.24 1.24 -1.35
CA ILE A 76 10.63 1.97 -0.16
C ILE A 76 12.12 2.26 -0.24
N GLY A 77 12.52 3.46 0.10
CA GLY A 77 13.90 3.85 0.03
C GLY A 77 14.73 3.29 1.18
N THR A 78 16.04 3.36 1.05
CA THR A 78 16.93 2.90 2.11
C THR A 78 16.79 3.74 3.37
N ASP A 79 16.25 4.95 3.24
CA ASP A 79 15.96 5.80 4.39
C ASP A 79 14.58 5.55 4.97
N GLY A 80 13.85 4.56 4.47
CA GLY A 80 12.52 4.22 4.98
C GLY A 80 11.40 5.02 4.39
N ARG A 81 11.67 5.85 3.38
CA ARG A 81 10.66 6.72 2.81
C ARG A 81 9.89 5.99 1.71
N ILE A 82 8.56 6.19 1.68
CA ILE A 82 7.73 5.71 0.58
C ILE A 82 8.09 6.53 -0.65
N LEU A 83 8.45 5.87 -1.74
CA LEU A 83 9.01 6.56 -2.90
C LEU A 83 8.00 6.95 -3.95
N GLU A 84 6.83 6.32 -3.97
CA GLU A 84 5.82 6.63 -4.97
C GLU A 84 4.49 6.92 -4.31
N HIS A 85 3.95 8.08 -4.61
CA HIS A 85 2.62 8.45 -4.10
C HIS A 85 1.60 7.99 -5.13
N ARG A 86 0.97 6.85 -4.85
CA ARG A 86 -0.08 6.33 -5.71
C ARG A 86 -1.42 6.55 -5.02
N CYS A 87 -2.43 6.79 -5.82
CA CYS A 87 -3.72 7.19 -5.28
C CYS A 87 -4.83 6.26 -5.71
N ASN A 88 -4.55 4.97 -5.82
CA ASN A 88 -5.59 4.01 -6.12
C ASN A 88 -6.47 3.82 -4.89
N GLN A 89 -7.74 3.55 -5.15
CA GLN A 89 -8.68 3.26 -4.08
C GLN A 89 -8.85 1.76 -3.93
N ASP A 90 -7.76 1.03 -4.03
CA ASP A 90 -7.81 -0.43 -4.00
C ASP A 90 -8.02 -0.95 -2.59
N GLU A 91 -8.81 -2.00 -2.49
CA GLU A 91 -8.87 -2.75 -1.25
C GLU A 91 -7.58 -3.53 -1.07
N LEU A 92 -7.33 -3.98 0.14
CA LEU A 92 -6.08 -4.65 0.48
C LEU A 92 -5.82 -5.83 -0.44
N GLY A 93 -6.85 -6.64 -0.75
CA GLY A 93 -6.67 -7.79 -1.60
C GLY A 93 -6.15 -7.42 -2.99
N LEU A 94 -6.65 -6.32 -3.55
CA LEU A 94 -6.17 -5.88 -4.86
C LEU A 94 -4.71 -5.45 -4.80
N ALA A 95 -4.31 -4.77 -3.74
CA ALA A 95 -2.91 -4.39 -3.59
C ALA A 95 -2.03 -5.63 -3.44
N LEU A 96 -2.49 -6.62 -2.68
CA LEU A 96 -1.74 -7.86 -2.49
C LEU A 96 -1.54 -8.63 -3.78
N ASN A 97 -2.43 -8.49 -4.74
CA ASN A 97 -2.28 -9.17 -6.01
C ASN A 97 -0.97 -8.83 -6.71
N ALA A 98 -0.41 -7.66 -6.42
CA ALA A 98 0.88 -7.28 -7.00
C ALA A 98 2.00 -8.23 -6.57
N TRP A 99 1.81 -8.93 -5.46
CA TRP A 99 2.82 -9.84 -4.91
C TRP A 99 2.44 -11.31 -5.05
N ILE A 100 1.37 -11.60 -5.78
CA ILE A 100 0.92 -12.98 -6.00
C ILE A 100 1.21 -13.33 -7.44
N GLU A 101 1.97 -14.41 -7.63
CA GLU A 101 2.33 -14.83 -8.96
C GLU A 101 1.08 -15.15 -9.76
N GLY A 102 1.02 -14.68 -10.99
CA GLY A 102 -0.13 -14.90 -11.84
C GLY A 102 -1.23 -13.88 -11.68
N ARG A 103 -1.13 -12.99 -10.68
CA ARG A 103 -2.16 -11.96 -10.46
C ARG A 103 -1.63 -10.54 -10.61
N ARG A 104 -0.34 -10.39 -10.82
CA ARG A 104 0.25 -9.06 -10.94
C ARG A 104 -0.32 -8.38 -12.18
N ARG A 105 -0.85 -7.18 -12.00
CA ARG A 105 -1.36 -6.42 -13.12
C ARG A 105 -0.25 -5.97 -13.98
N THR A 106 -0.40 -6.10 -15.30
CA THR A 106 0.61 -5.61 -16.13
C THR A 106 0.16 -4.34 -16.56
N ILE A 107 0.02 -3.47 -15.96
CA ILE A 107 -0.42 -2.35 -16.38
C ILE A 107 0.34 -1.63 -17.07
N THR A 108 0.54 -1.31 -17.40
CA THR A 108 1.25 -0.66 -17.96
C THR A 108 0.93 0.37 -18.45
N ILE A 109 0.98 0.77 -18.47
CA ILE A 109 0.71 1.58 -18.80
C ILE A 109 1.19 2.16 -19.48
N GLY A 110 1.47 2.47 -19.47
CA GLY A 110 1.85 2.87 -20.08
C GLY A 110 2.43 3.29 -20.66
N PRO A 111 2.61 3.62 -20.76
CA PRO A 111 3.14 3.94 -21.37
C PRO A 111 3.71 3.94 -21.85
N ALA A 112 3.89 3.58 -21.52
CA ALA A 112 4.22 3.37 -21.93
C ALA A 112 4.17 3.68 -22.84
N GLU A 113 3.73 3.91 -22.83
CA GLU A 113 3.49 4.07 -23.49
C GLU A 113 4.04 4.66 -24.14
N ALA A 114 4.36 4.88 -23.86
CA ALA A 114 4.79 5.26 -24.27
C ALA A 114 5.48 5.54 -24.97
N ILE A 115 5.73 5.46 -25.14
CA ILE A 115 6.27 5.57 -25.67
C ILE A 115 6.57 5.54 -26.56
N ASP A 116 6.58 5.46 -26.82
CA ASP A 116 6.78 5.39 -27.50
C ASP A 116 6.89 5.51 -28.01
#